data_8109996fb29ac880a9f1bcb2807005b9
#
_entry.id   8109996fb29ac880a9f1bcb2807005b9
#
_cell.length_a   1.000
_cell.length_b   1.000
_cell.length_c   1.000
_cell.angle_alpha   90.00
_cell.angle_beta   90.00
_cell.angle_gamma   90.00
#
_symmetry.space_group_name_H-M   'P 1'
#
loop_
_entity.id
_entity.type
_entity.pdbx_description
1 polymer ?
#
loop_
_entity_poly.entity_id
_entity_poly.type
_entity_poly.pdbx_seq_one_letter_code
_entity_poly.pdbx_strand_id
1 'polypeptide(L)'
;QFFFKKTGFFLLSIYNQDMVFLSEVFMLTEFGNWIEQGLTWVIEHFDEPLWNITIVILLGVGLFFTITTGLVQLRLFPASIREMWFGRAAEGNSLTPFQAFATGLASRVGVGNISGVATAIALGGEGAVFWMWVTAFIGMSSAFAESTLAQVFKIQDKDGSFRGGPAYYITQGLKSRCLAVAF
;
A
#
# COMPACT_ATOMS: atom_id res chain seq x y z
N GLN A 1 6.09 59.85 -42.75
CA GLN A 1 5.03 58.87 -43.04
C GLN A 1 5.54 57.43 -43.00
N PHE A 2 6.81 57.15 -43.33
CA PHE A 2 7.37 55.77 -43.36
C PHE A 2 7.72 55.24 -41.97
N PHE A 3 8.07 56.09 -41.03
CA PHE A 3 8.46 55.70 -39.64
C PHE A 3 7.24 55.32 -38.79
N PHE A 4 6.11 55.95 -38.96
CA PHE A 4 4.87 55.67 -38.25
C PHE A 4 4.24 54.31 -38.63
N LYS A 5 4.44 53.86 -39.87
CA LYS A 5 3.93 52.60 -40.37
C LYS A 5 4.71 51.39 -39.80
N LYS A 6 6.04 51.57 -39.58
CA LYS A 6 6.91 50.51 -39.00
C LYS A 6 6.68 50.34 -37.50
N THR A 7 6.48 51.43 -36.77
CA THR A 7 6.18 51.37 -35.33
C THR A 7 4.79 50.79 -35.05
N GLY A 8 3.80 51.10 -35.88
CA GLY A 8 2.47 50.49 -35.77
C GLY A 8 2.48 48.95 -36.00
N PHE A 9 3.26 48.51 -37.00
CA PHE A 9 3.39 47.06 -37.30
C PHE A 9 4.16 46.32 -36.19
N PHE A 10 5.16 46.93 -35.59
CA PHE A 10 5.93 46.37 -34.48
C PHE A 10 5.08 46.25 -33.20
N LEU A 11 4.29 47.29 -32.89
CA LEU A 11 3.36 47.26 -31.76
C LEU A 11 2.23 46.23 -31.95
N LEU A 12 1.73 46.06 -33.16
CA LEU A 12 0.73 45.03 -33.50
C LEU A 12 1.33 43.62 -33.40
N SER A 13 2.61 43.45 -33.75
CA SER A 13 3.30 42.17 -33.62
C SER A 13 3.52 41.76 -32.16
N ILE A 14 3.90 42.69 -31.29
CA ILE A 14 4.04 42.48 -29.85
C ILE A 14 2.68 42.15 -29.24
N TYR A 15 1.64 42.92 -29.55
CA TYR A 15 0.29 42.68 -29.06
C TYR A 15 -0.26 41.31 -29.47
N ASN A 16 -0.01 40.85 -30.69
CA ASN A 16 -0.39 39.52 -31.14
C ASN A 16 0.39 38.41 -30.43
N GLN A 17 1.70 38.59 -30.16
CA GLN A 17 2.47 37.60 -29.41
C GLN A 17 1.99 37.46 -27.96
N ASP A 18 1.69 38.59 -27.31
CA ASP A 18 1.14 38.55 -25.93
C ASP A 18 -0.25 37.90 -25.89
N MET A 19 -1.10 38.16 -26.90
CA MET A 19 -2.42 37.52 -27.01
C MET A 19 -2.33 36.00 -27.24
N VAL A 20 -1.38 35.53 -28.07
CA VAL A 20 -1.17 34.12 -28.31
C VAL A 20 -0.63 33.46 -27.05
N PHE A 21 0.35 34.06 -26.36
CA PHE A 21 0.87 33.57 -25.11
C PHE A 21 -0.21 33.48 -24.02
N LEU A 22 -1.04 34.51 -23.88
CA LEU A 22 -2.16 34.49 -22.93
C LEU A 22 -3.20 33.41 -23.27
N SER A 23 -3.47 33.17 -24.55
CA SER A 23 -4.39 32.10 -24.96
C SER A 23 -3.83 30.70 -24.69
N GLU A 24 -2.52 30.50 -24.87
CA GLU A 24 -1.86 29.25 -24.52
C GLU A 24 -1.86 28.99 -23.00
N VAL A 25 -1.54 30.01 -22.21
CA VAL A 25 -1.61 29.91 -20.75
C VAL A 25 -3.04 29.65 -20.28
N PHE A 26 -4.03 30.31 -20.88
CA PHE A 26 -5.44 30.08 -20.56
C PHE A 26 -5.87 28.66 -20.92
N MET A 27 -5.49 28.15 -22.09
CA MET A 27 -5.78 26.76 -22.48
C MET A 27 -5.12 25.73 -21.55
N LEU A 28 -3.87 25.98 -21.10
CA LEU A 28 -3.20 25.10 -20.15
C LEU A 28 -3.88 25.11 -18.78
N THR A 29 -4.39 26.26 -18.33
CA THR A 29 -5.15 26.34 -17.07
C THR A 29 -6.51 25.65 -17.17
N GLU A 30 -7.24 25.83 -18.26
CA GLU A 30 -8.52 25.16 -18.52
C GLU A 30 -8.34 23.64 -18.60
N PHE A 31 -7.30 23.18 -19.31
CA PHE A 31 -6.95 21.74 -19.38
C PHE A 31 -6.55 21.18 -18.01
N GLY A 32 -5.78 21.94 -17.22
CA GLY A 32 -5.43 21.60 -15.85
C GLY A 32 -6.66 21.45 -14.96
N ASN A 33 -7.57 22.41 -15.02
CA ASN A 33 -8.83 22.39 -14.27
C ASN A 33 -9.73 21.20 -14.66
N TRP A 34 -9.80 20.89 -15.95
CA TRP A 34 -10.56 19.72 -16.43
C TRP A 34 -9.99 18.40 -15.92
N ILE A 35 -8.64 18.23 -15.93
CA ILE A 35 -7.97 17.06 -15.36
C ILE A 35 -8.25 16.97 -13.86
N GLU A 36 -8.11 18.06 -13.13
CA GLU A 36 -8.35 18.13 -11.69
C GLU A 36 -9.79 17.74 -11.35
N GLN A 37 -10.77 18.27 -12.06
CA GLN A 37 -12.18 17.91 -11.88
C GLN A 37 -12.42 16.42 -12.19
N GLY A 38 -11.81 15.88 -13.25
CA GLY A 38 -11.91 14.47 -13.59
C GLY A 38 -11.31 13.56 -12.53
N LEU A 39 -10.13 13.92 -12.02
CA LEU A 39 -9.47 13.18 -10.93
C LEU A 39 -10.28 13.26 -9.63
N THR A 40 -10.77 14.43 -9.27
CA THR A 40 -11.62 14.62 -8.08
C THR A 40 -12.88 13.77 -8.16
N TRP A 41 -13.55 13.76 -9.32
CA TRP A 41 -14.72 12.92 -9.54
C TRP A 41 -14.41 11.43 -9.37
N VAL A 42 -13.27 10.95 -9.89
CA VAL A 42 -12.84 9.55 -9.73
C VAL A 42 -12.55 9.23 -8.27
N ILE A 43 -11.86 10.12 -7.57
CA ILE A 43 -11.54 9.95 -6.13
C ILE A 43 -12.84 9.84 -5.33
N GLU A 44 -13.75 10.80 -5.48
CA GLU A 44 -15.00 10.83 -4.71
C GLU A 44 -15.92 9.63 -4.99
N HIS A 45 -15.99 9.19 -6.26
CA HIS A 45 -16.97 8.15 -6.64
C HIS A 45 -16.42 6.72 -6.57
N PHE A 46 -15.11 6.53 -6.65
CA PHE A 46 -14.50 5.20 -6.64
C PHE A 46 -13.54 5.00 -5.47
N ASP A 47 -12.60 5.91 -5.26
CA ASP A 47 -11.53 5.70 -4.27
C ASP A 47 -12.09 5.75 -2.84
N GLU A 48 -12.84 6.78 -2.47
CA GLU A 48 -13.39 6.89 -1.11
C GLU A 48 -14.35 5.75 -0.73
N PRO A 49 -15.35 5.34 -1.56
CA PRO A 49 -16.18 4.20 -1.25
C PRO A 49 -15.42 2.89 -1.16
N LEU A 50 -14.43 2.66 -2.04
CA LEU A 50 -13.60 1.46 -2.00
C LEU A 50 -12.77 1.39 -0.73
N TRP A 51 -12.16 2.51 -0.31
CA TRP A 51 -11.41 2.56 0.95
C TRP A 51 -12.29 2.31 2.15
N ASN A 52 -13.46 2.89 2.23
CA ASN A 52 -14.39 2.68 3.33
C ASN A 52 -14.80 1.20 3.46
N ILE A 53 -15.13 0.55 2.34
CA ILE A 53 -15.47 -0.88 2.31
C ILE A 53 -14.25 -1.72 2.71
N THR A 54 -13.07 -1.40 2.18
CA THR A 54 -11.83 -2.11 2.46
C THR A 54 -11.47 -2.04 3.94
N ILE A 55 -11.58 -0.87 4.57
CA ILE A 55 -11.32 -0.70 6.01
C ILE A 55 -12.25 -1.58 6.84
N VAL A 56 -13.55 -1.57 6.53
CA VAL A 56 -14.54 -2.40 7.25
C VAL A 56 -14.23 -3.89 7.09
N ILE A 57 -13.91 -4.33 5.88
CA ILE A 57 -13.54 -5.73 5.63
C ILE A 57 -12.25 -6.11 6.38
N LEU A 58 -11.20 -5.29 6.31
CA LEU A 58 -9.93 -5.57 6.97
C LEU A 58 -10.08 -5.63 8.50
N LEU A 59 -10.79 -4.69 9.09
CA LEU A 59 -11.07 -4.70 10.53
C LEU A 59 -11.96 -5.89 10.92
N GLY A 60 -12.97 -6.19 10.13
CA GLY A 60 -13.87 -7.32 10.34
C GLY A 60 -13.14 -8.65 10.29
N VAL A 61 -12.29 -8.88 9.27
CA VAL A 61 -11.46 -10.07 9.13
C VAL A 61 -10.43 -10.16 10.26
N GLY A 62 -9.76 -9.06 10.60
CA GLY A 62 -8.81 -9.02 11.71
C GLY A 62 -9.46 -9.35 13.05
N LEU A 63 -10.64 -8.80 13.31
CA LEU A 63 -11.40 -9.09 14.52
C LEU A 63 -11.90 -10.54 14.55
N PHE A 64 -12.38 -11.06 13.42
CA PHE A 64 -12.77 -12.47 13.28
C PHE A 64 -11.60 -13.41 13.62
N PHE A 65 -10.43 -13.17 13.04
CA PHE A 65 -9.25 -13.97 13.37
C PHE A 65 -8.80 -13.77 14.83
N THR A 66 -8.89 -12.59 15.38
CA THR A 66 -8.58 -12.32 16.80
C THR A 66 -9.43 -13.17 17.73
N ILE A 67 -10.74 -13.24 17.46
CA ILE A 67 -11.68 -14.04 18.26
C ILE A 67 -11.45 -15.55 18.05
N THR A 68 -11.37 -16.00 16.80
CA THR A 68 -11.24 -17.42 16.46
C THR A 68 -9.91 -18.02 16.91
N THR A 69 -8.83 -17.25 16.92
CA THR A 69 -7.51 -17.69 17.41
C THR A 69 -7.31 -17.50 18.90
N GLY A 70 -8.31 -16.94 19.62
CA GLY A 70 -8.27 -16.72 21.05
C GLY A 70 -7.17 -15.73 21.46
N LEU A 71 -7.17 -14.51 20.88
CA LEU A 71 -6.20 -13.44 21.14
C LEU A 71 -4.75 -13.90 20.96
N VAL A 72 -4.46 -14.54 19.84
CA VAL A 72 -3.13 -15.08 19.51
C VAL A 72 -2.01 -14.06 19.69
N GLN A 73 -2.28 -12.79 19.42
CA GLN A 73 -1.35 -11.67 19.55
C GLN A 73 -0.79 -11.56 20.98
N LEU A 74 -1.61 -11.78 21.99
CA LEU A 74 -1.19 -11.71 23.40
C LEU A 74 -0.65 -13.05 23.88
N ARG A 75 -1.33 -14.15 23.53
CA ARG A 75 -0.99 -15.49 24.02
C ARG A 75 0.36 -15.98 23.52
N LEU A 76 0.68 -15.76 22.25
CA LEU A 76 1.93 -16.24 21.66
C LEU A 76 3.04 -15.17 21.62
N PHE A 77 2.78 -13.97 22.07
CA PHE A 77 3.78 -12.89 22.08
C PHE A 77 5.08 -13.27 22.82
N PRO A 78 5.02 -13.80 24.07
CA PRO A 78 6.24 -14.20 24.77
C PRO A 78 7.00 -15.32 24.05
N ALA A 79 6.27 -16.29 23.49
CA ALA A 79 6.85 -17.38 22.71
C ALA A 79 7.53 -16.86 21.43
N SER A 80 6.90 -15.92 20.73
CA SER A 80 7.47 -15.31 19.52
C SER A 80 8.79 -14.60 19.79
N ILE A 81 8.87 -13.82 20.88
CA ILE A 81 10.11 -13.17 21.31
C ILE A 81 11.18 -14.19 21.63
N ARG A 82 10.84 -15.23 22.38
CA ARG A 82 11.77 -16.29 22.72
C ARG A 82 12.31 -17.01 21.48
N GLU A 83 11.45 -17.39 20.54
CA GLU A 83 11.86 -18.03 19.30
C GLU A 83 12.71 -17.10 18.43
N MET A 84 12.41 -15.82 18.37
CA MET A 84 13.18 -14.84 17.61
C MET A 84 14.64 -14.74 18.11
N TRP A 85 14.86 -14.75 19.44
CA TRP A 85 16.20 -14.57 20.02
C TRP A 85 16.96 -15.90 20.20
N PHE A 86 16.29 -16.98 20.54
CA PHE A 86 16.90 -18.25 20.91
C PHE A 86 16.61 -19.39 19.94
N GLY A 87 15.72 -19.17 18.97
CA GLY A 87 15.39 -20.16 17.95
C GLY A 87 16.59 -20.45 17.04
N ARG A 88 16.76 -21.72 16.70
CA ARG A 88 17.81 -22.18 15.78
C ARG A 88 17.23 -22.46 14.41
N ALA A 89 18.06 -22.34 13.38
CA ALA A 89 17.70 -22.80 12.05
C ALA A 89 17.39 -24.30 12.10
N ALA A 90 16.36 -24.75 11.38
CA ALA A 90 16.15 -26.17 11.15
C ALA A 90 17.31 -26.72 10.31
N GLU A 91 17.46 -28.07 10.31
CA GLU A 91 18.51 -28.71 9.53
C GLU A 91 18.43 -28.33 8.04
N GLY A 92 19.59 -28.17 7.40
CA GLY A 92 19.71 -27.79 6.00
C GLY A 92 19.91 -26.29 5.77
N ASN A 93 19.53 -25.81 4.60
CA ASN A 93 19.70 -24.42 4.15
C ASN A 93 18.52 -23.51 4.60
N SER A 94 18.05 -23.66 5.85
CA SER A 94 16.93 -22.90 6.38
C SER A 94 17.39 -21.64 7.12
N LEU A 95 16.58 -20.57 7.04
CA LEU A 95 16.83 -19.30 7.74
C LEU A 95 16.60 -19.48 9.24
N THR A 96 17.38 -18.77 10.05
CA THR A 96 17.09 -18.65 11.48
C THR A 96 15.82 -17.80 11.69
N PRO A 97 15.10 -17.96 12.80
CA PRO A 97 13.92 -17.14 13.08
C PRO A 97 14.21 -15.65 13.07
N PHE A 98 15.36 -15.23 13.56
CA PHE A 98 15.79 -13.82 13.50
C PHE A 98 16.03 -13.33 12.06
N GLN A 99 16.67 -14.15 11.22
CA GLN A 99 16.85 -13.80 9.79
C GLN A 99 15.51 -13.69 9.06
N ALA A 100 14.59 -14.62 9.32
CA ALA A 100 13.25 -14.58 8.74
C ALA A 100 12.49 -13.33 9.18
N PHE A 101 12.57 -12.97 10.46
CA PHE A 101 11.98 -11.72 10.99
C PHE A 101 12.60 -10.49 10.35
N ALA A 102 13.93 -10.38 10.30
CA ALA A 102 14.63 -9.24 9.72
C ALA A 102 14.31 -9.05 8.22
N THR A 103 14.29 -10.14 7.46
CA THR A 103 13.92 -10.12 6.04
C THR A 103 12.46 -9.71 5.85
N GLY A 104 11.54 -10.25 6.64
CA GLY A 104 10.13 -9.91 6.61
C GLY A 104 9.87 -8.45 6.99
N LEU A 105 10.62 -7.91 7.95
CA LEU A 105 10.54 -6.49 8.31
C LEU A 105 11.09 -5.60 7.20
N ALA A 106 12.26 -5.92 6.66
CA ALA A 106 12.90 -5.15 5.60
C ALA A 106 12.03 -5.08 4.33
N SER A 107 11.31 -6.17 3.99
CA SER A 107 10.43 -6.19 2.83
C SER A 107 9.14 -5.36 3.00
N ARG A 108 8.74 -5.07 4.23
CA ARG A 108 7.51 -4.31 4.55
C ARG A 108 7.75 -2.83 4.85
N VAL A 109 8.96 -2.46 5.23
CA VAL A 109 9.33 -1.06 5.48
C VAL A 109 9.67 -0.37 4.17
N GLY A 110 8.87 0.61 3.79
CA GLY A 110 9.06 1.41 2.58
C GLY A 110 8.79 2.90 2.84
N VAL A 111 9.08 3.72 1.84
CA VAL A 111 8.85 5.17 1.90
C VAL A 111 7.39 5.49 2.20
N GLY A 112 6.45 4.69 1.66
CA GLY A 112 5.01 4.85 1.90
C GLY A 112 4.62 4.73 3.37
N ASN A 113 5.29 3.87 4.15
CA ASN A 113 5.02 3.73 5.59
C ASN A 113 5.49 4.95 6.37
N ILE A 114 6.54 5.65 5.91
CA ILE A 114 7.06 6.86 6.55
C ILE A 114 6.20 8.05 6.17
N SER A 115 6.00 8.29 4.86
CA SER A 115 5.22 9.41 4.37
C SER A 115 3.73 9.28 4.75
N GLY A 116 3.16 8.07 4.65
CA GLY A 116 1.77 7.81 5.01
C GLY A 116 1.47 8.06 6.49
N VAL A 117 2.37 7.65 7.39
CA VAL A 117 2.23 7.95 8.83
C VAL A 117 2.35 9.45 9.09
N ALA A 118 3.32 10.12 8.45
CA ALA A 118 3.47 11.57 8.60
C ALA A 118 2.23 12.33 8.12
N THR A 119 1.67 11.95 6.96
CA THR A 119 0.44 12.52 6.42
C THR A 119 -0.76 12.24 7.33
N ALA A 120 -0.89 11.02 7.82
CA ALA A 120 -1.99 10.65 8.72
C ALA A 120 -1.95 11.45 10.04
N ILE A 121 -0.76 11.72 10.59
CA ILE A 121 -0.61 12.57 11.78
C ILE A 121 -0.91 14.04 11.44
N ALA A 122 -0.44 14.53 10.29
CA ALA A 122 -0.66 15.91 9.88
C ALA A 122 -2.16 16.21 9.66
N LEU A 123 -2.92 15.27 9.08
CA LEU A 123 -4.35 15.43 8.81
C LEU A 123 -5.25 15.03 9.98
N GLY A 124 -4.91 13.93 10.65
CA GLY A 124 -5.74 13.34 11.72
C GLY A 124 -5.34 13.73 13.14
N GLY A 125 -4.26 14.50 13.30
CA GLY A 125 -3.75 14.92 14.61
C GLY A 125 -3.23 13.76 15.47
N GLU A 126 -3.08 14.00 16.77
CA GLU A 126 -2.53 13.02 17.72
C GLU A 126 -3.38 11.75 17.84
N GLY A 127 -4.68 11.83 17.62
CA GLY A 127 -5.59 10.68 17.64
C GLY A 127 -5.29 9.64 16.55
N ALA A 128 -4.67 10.04 15.45
CA ALA A 128 -4.31 9.12 14.37
C ALA A 128 -3.35 8.02 14.87
N VAL A 129 -2.39 8.35 15.72
CA VAL A 129 -1.42 7.38 16.27
C VAL A 129 -2.14 6.30 17.11
N PHE A 130 -3.09 6.71 17.93
CA PHE A 130 -3.89 5.77 18.73
C PHE A 130 -4.64 4.78 17.82
N TRP A 131 -5.33 5.27 16.80
CA TRP A 131 -6.06 4.42 15.87
C TRP A 131 -5.15 3.53 15.04
N MET A 132 -3.95 3.99 14.66
CA MET A 132 -2.95 3.14 14.01
C MET A 132 -2.53 1.97 14.90
N TRP A 133 -2.36 2.18 16.20
CA TRP A 133 -2.03 1.10 17.14
C TRP A 133 -3.19 0.10 17.27
N VAL A 134 -4.42 0.58 17.38
CA VAL A 134 -5.60 -0.29 17.46
C VAL A 134 -5.74 -1.16 16.20
N THR A 135 -5.64 -0.55 15.02
CA THR A 135 -5.72 -1.28 13.74
C THR A 135 -4.55 -2.24 13.54
N ALA A 136 -3.34 -1.86 13.94
CA ALA A 136 -2.18 -2.74 13.89
C ALA A 136 -2.35 -3.94 14.82
N PHE A 137 -2.86 -3.75 16.03
CA PHE A 137 -3.13 -4.83 16.97
C PHE A 137 -4.15 -5.83 16.42
N ILE A 138 -5.24 -5.35 15.84
CA ILE A 138 -6.25 -6.19 15.18
C ILE A 138 -5.65 -6.92 13.96
N GLY A 139 -4.84 -6.23 13.14
CA GLY A 139 -4.21 -6.77 11.95
C GLY A 139 -3.14 -7.85 12.23
N MET A 140 -2.55 -7.88 13.43
CA MET A 140 -1.58 -8.93 13.78
C MET A 140 -2.17 -10.35 13.67
N SER A 141 -3.45 -10.53 13.95
CA SER A 141 -4.11 -11.84 13.87
C SER A 141 -4.25 -12.35 12.44
N SER A 142 -4.58 -11.46 11.49
CA SER A 142 -4.64 -11.83 10.08
C SER A 142 -3.24 -12.13 9.52
N ALA A 143 -2.22 -11.37 9.90
CA ALA A 143 -0.84 -11.65 9.53
C ALA A 143 -0.33 -12.99 10.10
N PHE A 144 -0.74 -13.34 11.32
CA PHE A 144 -0.46 -14.65 11.91
C PHE A 144 -1.11 -15.78 11.10
N ALA A 145 -2.39 -15.65 10.75
CA ALA A 145 -3.10 -16.62 9.94
C ALA A 145 -2.45 -16.81 8.56
N GLU A 146 -2.11 -15.70 7.88
CA GLU A 146 -1.41 -15.74 6.60
C GLU A 146 -0.06 -16.44 6.68
N SER A 147 0.76 -16.08 7.66
CA SER A 147 2.08 -16.69 7.87
C SER A 147 1.98 -18.19 8.19
N THR A 148 0.97 -18.57 8.97
CA THR A 148 0.71 -19.98 9.31
C THR A 148 0.29 -20.77 8.07
N LEU A 149 -0.64 -20.24 7.26
CA LEU A 149 -1.05 -20.88 6.02
C LEU A 149 0.11 -21.02 5.03
N ALA A 150 0.97 -20.00 4.93
CA ALA A 150 2.16 -20.05 4.09
C ALA A 150 3.13 -21.16 4.51
N GLN A 151 3.24 -21.47 5.81
CA GLN A 151 4.05 -22.59 6.31
C GLN A 151 3.39 -23.94 6.14
N VAL A 152 2.08 -24.04 6.34
CA VAL A 152 1.34 -25.30 6.21
C VAL A 152 1.31 -25.79 4.76
N PHE A 153 1.14 -24.88 3.81
CA PHE A 153 1.04 -25.20 2.39
C PHE A 153 2.32 -24.96 1.60
N LYS A 154 3.47 -24.87 2.26
CA LYS A 154 4.76 -24.75 1.57
C LYS A 154 5.11 -26.05 0.86
N ILE A 155 5.72 -25.91 -0.30
CA ILE A 155 6.27 -27.05 -1.08
C ILE A 155 7.79 -26.97 -1.11
N GLN A 156 8.42 -28.12 -1.19
CA GLN A 156 9.86 -28.22 -1.39
C GLN A 156 10.16 -28.33 -2.88
N ASP A 157 11.05 -27.47 -3.38
CA ASP A 157 11.53 -27.52 -4.75
C ASP A 157 12.64 -28.58 -4.91
N LYS A 158 12.98 -28.88 -6.15
CA LYS A 158 14.04 -29.87 -6.49
C LYS A 158 15.40 -29.50 -5.91
N ASP A 159 15.66 -28.21 -5.74
CA ASP A 159 16.91 -27.67 -5.19
C ASP A 159 16.94 -27.67 -3.65
N GLY A 160 15.98 -28.29 -2.99
CA GLY A 160 15.85 -28.33 -1.53
C GLY A 160 15.33 -27.02 -0.90
N SER A 161 15.08 -25.99 -1.69
CA SER A 161 14.46 -24.74 -1.23
C SER A 161 12.96 -24.89 -0.99
N PHE A 162 12.40 -24.08 -0.08
CA PHE A 162 10.97 -24.05 0.18
C PHE A 162 10.30 -22.88 -0.51
N ARG A 163 9.15 -23.14 -1.13
CA ARG A 163 8.28 -22.12 -1.72
C ARG A 163 6.92 -22.18 -1.03
N GLY A 164 6.38 -21.02 -0.71
CA GLY A 164 5.08 -20.88 -0.07
C GLY A 164 4.47 -19.52 -0.39
N GLY A 165 3.36 -19.21 0.26
CA GLY A 165 2.68 -17.93 0.12
C GLY A 165 1.26 -18.06 -0.43
N PRO A 166 0.58 -16.93 -0.73
CA PRO A 166 -0.84 -16.92 -1.09
C PRO A 166 -1.21 -17.82 -2.26
N ALA A 167 -0.45 -17.78 -3.36
CA ALA A 167 -0.71 -18.63 -4.52
C ALA A 167 -0.72 -20.13 -4.19
N TYR A 168 0.14 -20.55 -3.26
CA TYR A 168 0.25 -21.98 -2.87
C TYR A 168 -0.91 -22.43 -2.00
N TYR A 169 -1.28 -21.68 -0.95
CA TYR A 169 -2.39 -22.11 -0.10
C TYR A 169 -3.75 -21.90 -0.80
N ILE A 170 -3.88 -20.98 -1.75
CA ILE A 170 -5.08 -20.87 -2.59
C ILE A 170 -5.18 -22.08 -3.53
N THR A 171 -4.07 -22.48 -4.18
CA THR A 171 -4.09 -23.63 -5.09
C THR A 171 -4.35 -24.95 -4.35
N GLN A 172 -3.70 -25.16 -3.22
CA GLN A 172 -3.77 -26.42 -2.48
C GLN A 172 -4.97 -26.50 -1.51
N GLY A 173 -5.25 -25.38 -0.82
CA GLY A 173 -6.34 -25.30 0.15
C GLY A 173 -7.71 -25.12 -0.49
N LEU A 174 -7.86 -24.15 -1.38
CA LEU A 174 -9.12 -23.88 -2.07
C LEU A 174 -9.27 -24.65 -3.40
N LYS A 175 -8.21 -25.30 -3.87
CA LYS A 175 -8.16 -26.04 -5.15
C LYS A 175 -8.57 -25.19 -6.37
N SER A 176 -8.44 -23.87 -6.28
CA SER A 176 -8.80 -22.93 -7.34
C SER A 176 -7.54 -22.31 -7.97
N ARG A 177 -7.20 -22.79 -9.18
CA ARG A 177 -6.09 -22.21 -9.95
C ARG A 177 -6.37 -20.80 -10.44
N CYS A 178 -7.62 -20.51 -10.75
CA CYS A 178 -8.02 -19.19 -11.26
C CYS A 178 -7.74 -18.08 -10.21
N LEU A 179 -8.15 -18.31 -8.95
CA LEU A 179 -7.89 -17.37 -7.86
C LEU A 179 -6.39 -17.26 -7.53
N ALA A 180 -5.63 -18.34 -7.66
CA ALA A 180 -4.19 -18.33 -7.39
C ALA A 180 -3.39 -17.56 -8.46
N VAL A 181 -3.88 -17.48 -9.69
CA VAL A 181 -3.26 -16.71 -10.79
C VAL A 181 -3.66 -15.24 -10.72
N ALA A 182 -4.88 -14.96 -10.24
CA ALA A 182 -5.37 -13.59 -10.08
C ALA A 182 -4.70 -12.83 -8.90
N PHE A 183 -4.14 -13.57 -7.95
CA PHE A 183 -3.37 -13.02 -6.82
C PHE A 183 -1.91 -12.81 -7.19
#